data_da99fc9eaa98be42c3f0c597f0540de2
#
_entry.id   da99fc9eaa98be42c3f0c597f0540de2
#
_cell.length_a   1.000
_cell.length_b   1.000
_cell.length_c   1.000
_cell.angle_alpha   90.00
_cell.angle_beta   90.00
_cell.angle_gamma   90.00
#
_symmetry.space_group_name_H-M   'P 1'
#
loop_
_entity.id
_entity.type
_entity.pdbx_description
1 polymer ?
#
loop_
_entity_poly.entity_id
_entity_poly.type
_entity_poly.pdbx_seq_one_letter_code
_entity_poly.pdbx_strand_id
1 'polypeptide(L)' 'MLSLGMDIGTSTVKLVLLRDGAMAKQWMAVHHGRPFACLKKGLSALELDADTPFSLCVTGSNTEA' A
#
# COMPACT_ATOMS: atom_id res chain seq x y z
N MET A 1 -12.38 11.08 3.95
CA MET A 1 -11.45 10.23 4.72
C MET A 1 -10.61 9.39 3.76
N LEU A 2 -9.32 9.36 4.00
CA LEU A 2 -8.41 8.51 3.20
C LEU A 2 -8.25 7.15 3.85
N SER A 3 -8.27 6.12 3.03
CA SER A 3 -7.98 4.75 3.45
C SER A 3 -6.92 4.17 2.54
N LEU A 4 -5.93 3.51 3.12
CA LEU A 4 -4.88 2.84 2.37
C LEU A 4 -4.99 1.33 2.58
N GLY A 5 -5.20 0.60 1.49
CA GLY A 5 -5.18 -0.85 1.51
C GLY A 5 -3.84 -1.36 1.02
N MET A 6 -3.24 -2.26 1.77
CA MET A 6 -1.99 -2.93 1.40
C MET A 6 -2.23 -4.41 1.28
N ASP A 7 -1.77 -4.99 0.20
CA ASP A 7 -1.78 -6.43 0.01
C ASP A 7 -0.36 -6.87 -0.29
N ILE A 8 0.27 -7.57 0.67
CA ILE A 8 1.66 -8.00 0.57
C ILE A 8 1.67 -9.51 0.35
N GLY A 9 1.81 -9.90 -0.91
CA GLY A 9 1.87 -11.30 -1.30
C GLY A 9 3.28 -11.87 -1.24
N THR A 10 3.42 -13.11 -1.72
CA THR A 10 4.72 -13.78 -1.73
C THR A 10 5.69 -13.18 -2.73
N SER A 11 5.21 -12.51 -3.75
CA SER A 11 6.07 -11.91 -4.78
C SER A 11 5.69 -10.49 -5.14
N THR A 12 4.50 -10.00 -4.75
CA THR A 12 4.02 -8.68 -5.15
C THR A 12 3.55 -7.86 -3.94
N VAL A 13 3.62 -6.54 -4.10
CA VAL A 13 3.00 -5.59 -3.18
C VAL A 13 1.98 -4.78 -3.98
N LYS A 14 0.78 -4.66 -3.46
CA LYS A 14 -0.28 -3.88 -4.08
C LYS A 14 -0.79 -2.85 -3.07
N LEU A 15 -0.92 -1.61 -3.52
CA LEU A 15 -1.43 -0.52 -2.71
C LEU A 15 -2.64 0.09 -3.39
N VAL A 16 -3.67 0.37 -2.62
CA VAL A 16 -4.87 1.04 -3.11
C VAL A 16 -5.20 2.17 -2.15
N LEU A 17 -5.29 3.38 -2.69
CA LEU A 17 -5.68 4.55 -1.92
C LEU A 17 -7.12 4.90 -2.23
N LEU A 18 -7.95 4.92 -1.20
CA LEU A 18 -9.37 5.27 -1.31
C LEU A 18 -9.61 6.64 -0.68
N ARG A 19 -10.42 7.45 -1.34
CA ARG A 19 -10.88 8.73 -0.80
C ARG A 19 -12.40 8.67 -0.72
N ASP A 20 -12.93 8.74 0.49
CA ASP A 20 -14.38 8.69 0.74
C ASP A 20 -15.06 7.49 0.08
N GLY A 21 -14.39 6.33 0.13
CA GLY A 21 -14.91 5.09 -0.43
C GLY A 21 -14.66 4.88 -1.91
N ALA A 22 -14.09 5.86 -2.62
CA ALA A 22 -13.78 5.74 -4.04
C ALA A 22 -12.27 5.58 -4.24
N MET A 23 -11.88 4.76 -5.23
CA MET A 23 -10.47 4.53 -5.53
C MET A 23 -9.86 5.82 -6.12
N ALA A 24 -8.87 6.37 -5.42
CA ALA A 24 -8.16 7.55 -5.86
C ALA A 24 -6.88 7.20 -6.60
N LYS A 25 -6.11 6.23 -6.10
CA LYS A 25 -4.86 5.79 -6.69
C LYS A 25 -4.65 4.32 -6.43
N GLN A 26 -3.86 3.66 -7.29
CA GLN A 26 -3.41 2.29 -7.04
C GLN A 26 -1.99 2.12 -7.56
N TRP A 27 -1.28 1.17 -6.97
CA TRP A 27 0.10 0.89 -7.32
C TRP A 27 0.38 -0.58 -7.03
N MET A 28 1.16 -1.23 -7.88
CA MET A 28 1.53 -2.62 -7.70
C MET A 28 2.91 -2.86 -8.32
N ALA A 29 3.71 -3.68 -7.65
CA ALA A 29 5.02 -4.08 -8.17
C ALA A 29 5.45 -5.41 -7.58
N VAL A 30 6.38 -6.05 -8.28
CA VAL A 30 7.03 -7.27 -7.80
C VAL A 30 8.13 -6.85 -6.83
N HIS A 31 8.18 -7.45 -5.64
CA HIS A 31 9.12 -7.01 -4.60
C HIS A 31 10.45 -7.77 -4.59
N HIS A 32 10.59 -8.84 -5.38
CA HIS A 32 11.86 -9.58 -5.49
C HIS A 32 12.45 -9.98 -4.13
N GLY A 33 11.61 -10.43 -3.20
CA GLY A 33 12.05 -10.82 -1.87
C GLY A 33 12.28 -9.66 -0.90
N ARG A 34 11.99 -8.42 -1.30
CA ARG A 34 12.16 -7.23 -0.46
C ARG A 34 10.86 -6.44 -0.36
N PRO A 35 9.84 -6.98 0.32
CA PRO A 35 8.53 -6.35 0.33
C PRO A 35 8.51 -4.96 0.97
N PHE A 36 9.29 -4.74 2.03
CA PHE A 36 9.29 -3.44 2.69
C PHE A 36 9.97 -2.36 1.87
N ALA A 37 11.04 -2.69 1.16
CA ALA A 37 11.69 -1.73 0.26
C ALA A 37 10.75 -1.36 -0.89
N CYS A 38 10.04 -2.35 -1.42
CA CYS A 38 9.04 -2.15 -2.45
C CYS A 38 7.89 -1.28 -1.93
N LEU A 39 7.44 -1.54 -0.70
CA LEU A 39 6.37 -0.77 -0.07
C LEU A 39 6.74 0.70 0.06
N LYS A 40 7.97 1.00 0.44
CA LYS A 40 8.44 2.39 0.54
C LYS A 40 8.35 3.10 -0.81
N LYS A 41 8.73 2.42 -1.89
CA LYS A 41 8.61 2.98 -3.24
C LYS A 41 7.15 3.26 -3.59
N GLY A 42 6.25 2.34 -3.26
CA GLY A 42 4.84 2.51 -3.52
C GLY A 42 4.23 3.67 -2.75
N LEU A 43 4.57 3.81 -1.48
CA LEU A 43 4.08 4.92 -0.68
C LEU A 43 4.55 6.27 -1.23
N SER A 44 5.80 6.34 -1.71
CA SER A 44 6.31 7.54 -2.37
C SER A 44 5.58 7.80 -3.69
N ALA A 45 5.29 6.75 -4.46
CA ALA A 45 4.58 6.88 -5.73
C ALA A 45 3.16 7.38 -5.54
N LEU A 46 2.50 7.03 -4.43
CA LEU A 46 1.15 7.50 -4.13
C LEU A 46 1.14 8.95 -3.64
N GLU A 47 2.29 9.52 -3.33
CA GLU A 47 2.44 10.91 -2.88
C GLU A 47 1.59 11.18 -1.64
N LEU A 48 1.62 10.25 -0.68
CA LEU A 48 0.88 10.44 0.57
C LEU A 48 1.53 11.52 1.41
N ASP A 49 0.72 12.47 1.85
CA ASP A 49 1.15 13.53 2.75
C ASP A 49 1.22 12.98 4.17
N ALA A 50 2.38 13.15 4.82
CA ALA A 50 2.58 12.67 6.17
C ALA A 50 1.64 13.33 7.19
N ASP A 51 1.15 14.53 6.89
CA ASP A 51 0.25 15.27 7.77
C ASP A 51 -1.22 14.92 7.58
N THR A 52 -1.55 14.15 6.53
CA THR A 52 -2.92 13.78 6.24
C THR A 52 -3.25 12.46 6.95
N PRO A 53 -4.21 12.44 7.89
CA PRO A 53 -4.58 11.18 8.53
C PRO A 53 -5.27 10.23 7.56
N PHE A 54 -5.02 8.94 7.71
CA PHE A 54 -5.67 7.91 6.91
C PHE A 54 -5.81 6.62 7.71
N SER A 55 -6.77 5.80 7.32
CA SER A 55 -6.94 4.47 7.87
C SER A 55 -6.07 3.48 7.10
N LEU A 56 -5.50 2.51 7.79
CA LEU A 56 -4.64 1.50 7.19
C LEU A 56 -5.26 0.12 7.32
N CYS A 57 -5.30 -0.61 6.22
CA CYS A 57 -5.73 -2.00 6.20
C CYS A 57 -4.64 -2.82 5.49
N VAL A 58 -4.12 -3.84 6.16
CA VAL A 58 -3.05 -4.69 5.63
C VAL A 58 -3.53 -6.12 5.48
N THR A 59 -3.35 -6.69 4.28
CA THR A 59 -3.71 -8.07 3.99
C THR A 59 -2.55 -8.74 3.26
N GLY A 60 -2.68 -10.05 3.01
CA GLY A 60 -1.69 -10.78 2.24
C GLY A 60 -1.00 -11.86 3.02
N SER A 61 -0.21 -12.67 2.33
CA SER A 61 0.41 -13.88 2.90
C SER A 61 1.57 -13.60 3.83
N ASN A 62 2.14 -12.39 3.82
CA ASN A 62 3.29 -12.03 4.65
C ASN A 62 2.92 -11.11 5.81
N THR A 63 1.64 -10.93 6.10
CA THR A 63 1.19 -10.00 7.13
C THR A 63 1.46 -10.47 8.56
N GLU A 64 1.72 -11.76 8.73
CA GLU A 64 2.01 -12.34 10.03
C GLU A 64 3.51 -12.43 10.34
N ALA A 65 4.33 -12.06 9.41
CA ALA A 65 5.78 -12.19 9.55
C ALA A 65 6.36 -11.17 10.54
#